data_e91e593de83612413b2fe43f9b23ef88
#
_entry.id   e91e593de83612413b2fe43f9b23ef88
#
_cell.length_a   1.000
_cell.length_b   1.000
_cell.length_c   1.000
_cell.angle_alpha   90.00
_cell.angle_beta   90.00
_cell.angle_gamma   90.00
#
_symmetry.space_group_name_H-M   'P 1'
#
loop_
_entity.id
_entity.type
_entity.pdbx_description
1 polymer ?
#
loop_
_entity_poly.entity_id
_entity_poly.type
_entity_poly.pdbx_seq_one_letter_code
_entity_poly.pdbx_strand_id
1 'polypeptide(L)'
;MKKLLFVFATVLMLAACSAAEIRVMSYNIRLGVAKDGDNAWENRKSATPAMLRDIRPAVFGVQEAYDFQISYILEQCPEYKAVGVGRDDGLEKGEHMSVFYDNTRIELVEWGTYWLSETPDEPSYGWDAACRRTATWTLLKDKKSGKKFYFVNTHLDHKGKLARKNGLALIYNRIKEMNPKGLPMVLTGDFNVLPDDEALTDISQLMLSARFNAEDADTIGSFNGFARNEFSDADASMDKEEVLKTLWPIDYIYYSDFDKCLCFRVVTKTYDDKPFISDHYPIYADLIF
;
A
#
# COMPACT_ATOMS: atom_id res chain seq x y z
N MET A 1 -39.14 -25.94 -58.78
CA MET A 1 -38.54 -26.29 -57.42
C MET A 1 -37.39 -25.32 -57.15
N LYS A 2 -37.64 -24.26 -56.40
CA LYS A 2 -36.59 -23.30 -56.01
C LYS A 2 -35.98 -23.78 -54.65
N LYS A 3 -34.67 -24.07 -54.64
CA LYS A 3 -33.92 -24.42 -53.46
C LYS A 3 -33.56 -23.12 -52.70
N LEU A 4 -34.09 -22.97 -51.52
CA LEU A 4 -33.76 -21.88 -50.62
C LEU A 4 -32.47 -22.25 -49.84
N LEU A 5 -31.40 -21.53 -50.08
CA LEU A 5 -30.15 -21.69 -49.35
C LEU A 5 -30.23 -20.83 -48.07
N PHE A 6 -30.30 -21.46 -46.90
CA PHE A 6 -30.14 -20.77 -45.61
C PHE A 6 -28.64 -20.62 -45.29
N VAL A 7 -28.16 -19.41 -45.33
CA VAL A 7 -26.81 -19.08 -44.83
C VAL A 7 -26.92 -18.77 -43.33
N PHE A 8 -26.42 -19.67 -42.50
CA PHE A 8 -26.24 -19.41 -41.09
C PHE A 8 -25.01 -18.52 -40.91
N ALA A 9 -25.21 -17.24 -40.62
CA ALA A 9 -24.13 -16.34 -40.17
C ALA A 9 -23.87 -16.58 -38.67
N THR A 10 -22.80 -17.29 -38.38
CA THR A 10 -22.30 -17.44 -37.00
C THR A 10 -21.64 -16.13 -36.62
N VAL A 11 -22.31 -15.32 -35.80
CA VAL A 11 -21.70 -14.13 -35.17
C VAL A 11 -20.78 -14.62 -34.04
N LEU A 12 -19.50 -14.68 -34.33
CA LEU A 12 -18.48 -14.80 -33.25
C LEU A 12 -18.50 -13.49 -32.46
N MET A 13 -19.14 -13.49 -31.29
CA MET A 13 -18.89 -12.48 -30.27
C MET A 13 -17.47 -12.68 -29.74
N LEU A 14 -16.52 -11.93 -30.28
CA LEU A 14 -15.24 -11.68 -29.60
C LEU A 14 -15.56 -10.92 -28.31
N ALA A 15 -15.64 -11.63 -27.21
CA ALA A 15 -15.57 -10.99 -25.89
C ALA A 15 -14.23 -10.26 -25.85
N ALA A 16 -14.24 -8.95 -26.02
CA ALA A 16 -13.09 -8.13 -25.71
C ALA A 16 -12.78 -8.36 -24.23
N CYS A 17 -11.75 -9.15 -23.95
CA CYS A 17 -11.22 -9.31 -22.59
C CYS A 17 -10.65 -7.94 -22.23
N SER A 18 -11.46 -7.08 -21.60
CA SER A 18 -10.93 -5.84 -21.03
C SER A 18 -9.89 -6.25 -20.00
N ALA A 19 -8.67 -5.77 -20.17
CA ALA A 19 -7.61 -6.00 -19.20
C ALA A 19 -8.12 -5.70 -17.79
N ALA A 20 -7.88 -6.59 -16.85
CA ALA A 20 -8.38 -6.43 -15.50
C ALA A 20 -7.51 -5.40 -14.77
N GLU A 21 -8.09 -4.25 -14.46
CA GLU A 21 -7.46 -3.19 -13.69
C GLU A 21 -7.66 -3.44 -12.21
N ILE A 22 -6.63 -3.19 -11.40
CA ILE A 22 -6.71 -3.24 -9.94
C ILE A 22 -6.07 -1.99 -9.33
N ARG A 23 -6.80 -1.31 -8.44
CA ARG A 23 -6.28 -0.21 -7.64
C ARG A 23 -5.73 -0.73 -6.34
N VAL A 24 -4.46 -0.42 -6.08
CA VAL A 24 -3.76 -0.76 -4.83
C VAL A 24 -3.30 0.51 -4.13
N MET A 25 -3.23 0.49 -2.78
CA MET A 25 -2.88 1.69 -2.01
C MET A 25 -1.95 1.35 -0.84
N SER A 26 -1.07 2.28 -0.47
CA SER A 26 -0.31 2.30 0.78
C SER A 26 -0.76 3.49 1.62
N TYR A 27 -0.96 3.27 2.92
CA TYR A 27 -1.46 4.30 3.82
C TYR A 27 -0.85 4.19 5.22
N ASN A 28 0.20 4.97 5.49
CA ASN A 28 0.62 5.20 6.88
C ASN A 28 -0.48 6.04 7.55
N ILE A 29 -1.23 5.39 8.46
CA ILE A 29 -2.41 5.98 9.10
C ILE A 29 -2.05 6.88 10.28
N ARG A 30 -0.79 6.94 10.67
CA ARG A 30 -0.26 7.53 11.91
C ARG A 30 -0.83 6.87 13.16
N LEU A 31 0.04 6.48 14.09
CA LEU A 31 -0.39 5.77 15.29
C LEU A 31 -1.44 6.54 16.10
N GLY A 32 -2.52 5.85 16.41
CA GLY A 32 -3.71 6.46 17.02
C GLY A 32 -3.53 6.89 18.47
N VAL A 33 -2.43 6.49 19.12
CA VAL A 33 -2.08 6.86 20.50
C VAL A 33 -1.13 8.06 20.58
N ALA A 34 -0.71 8.61 19.42
CA ALA A 34 0.17 9.76 19.37
C ALA A 34 -0.51 11.01 19.91
N LYS A 35 0.28 11.84 20.62
CA LYS A 35 -0.18 13.12 21.16
C LYS A 35 -0.03 14.24 20.11
N ASP A 36 -0.80 14.15 19.04
CA ASP A 36 -0.71 15.05 17.89
C ASP A 36 -1.64 16.29 17.98
N GLY A 37 -2.17 16.58 19.17
CA GLY A 37 -3.05 17.75 19.39
C GLY A 37 -4.28 17.70 18.50
N ASP A 38 -4.51 18.76 17.71
CA ASP A 38 -5.66 18.85 16.80
C ASP A 38 -5.65 17.77 15.71
N ASN A 39 -4.49 17.21 15.40
CA ASN A 39 -4.31 16.10 14.46
C ASN A 39 -4.37 14.71 15.12
N ALA A 40 -4.71 14.60 16.41
CA ALA A 40 -4.91 13.32 17.07
C ALA A 40 -5.95 12.46 16.32
N TRP A 41 -5.80 11.14 16.40
CA TRP A 41 -6.68 10.19 15.70
C TRP A 41 -8.17 10.50 15.87
N GLU A 42 -8.63 10.77 17.09
CA GLU A 42 -10.03 11.05 17.40
C GLU A 42 -10.59 12.24 16.62
N ASN A 43 -9.74 13.22 16.31
CA ASN A 43 -10.14 14.42 15.59
C ASN A 43 -10.15 14.25 14.08
N ARG A 44 -9.39 13.29 13.51
CA ARG A 44 -9.23 13.09 12.07
C ARG A 44 -9.76 11.77 11.52
N LYS A 45 -10.17 10.83 12.39
CA LYS A 45 -10.55 9.46 12.00
C LYS A 45 -11.65 9.38 10.95
N SER A 46 -12.61 10.35 10.96
CA SER A 46 -13.73 10.38 10.01
C SER A 46 -13.28 10.63 8.55
N ALA A 47 -12.13 11.25 8.37
CA ALA A 47 -11.56 11.47 7.04
C ALA A 47 -11.12 10.17 6.34
N THR A 48 -10.68 9.17 7.12
CA THR A 48 -10.25 7.87 6.56
C THR A 48 -11.36 7.15 5.78
N PRO A 49 -12.55 6.86 6.35
CA PRO A 49 -13.62 6.23 5.57
C PRO A 49 -14.14 7.11 4.43
N ALA A 50 -14.10 8.44 4.56
CA ALA A 50 -14.47 9.35 3.48
C ALA A 50 -13.50 9.21 2.29
N MET A 51 -12.21 9.15 2.55
CA MET A 51 -11.16 8.90 1.56
C MET A 51 -11.32 7.52 0.92
N LEU A 52 -11.55 6.47 1.71
CA LEU A 52 -11.72 5.11 1.18
C LEU A 52 -12.92 4.98 0.25
N ARG A 53 -14.04 5.68 0.54
CA ARG A 53 -15.21 5.72 -0.36
C ARG A 53 -14.96 6.47 -1.66
N ASP A 54 -14.06 7.45 -1.66
CA ASP A 54 -13.68 8.21 -2.85
C ASP A 54 -12.69 7.43 -3.72
N ILE A 55 -11.59 6.96 -3.13
CA ILE A 55 -10.49 6.28 -3.84
C ILE A 55 -10.86 4.84 -4.23
N ARG A 56 -11.57 4.11 -3.37
CA ARG A 56 -12.02 2.72 -3.58
C ARG A 56 -10.89 1.76 -3.95
N PRO A 57 -9.82 1.67 -3.18
CA PRO A 57 -8.78 0.70 -3.46
C PRO A 57 -9.33 -0.72 -3.33
N ALA A 58 -8.96 -1.61 -4.27
CA ALA A 58 -9.33 -3.01 -4.16
C ALA A 58 -8.55 -3.71 -3.03
N VAL A 59 -7.30 -3.28 -2.82
CA VAL A 59 -6.42 -3.75 -1.74
C VAL A 59 -5.58 -2.58 -1.25
N PHE A 60 -5.38 -2.49 0.07
CA PHE A 60 -4.44 -1.53 0.63
C PHE A 60 -3.73 -2.03 1.87
N GLY A 61 -2.49 -1.59 2.04
CA GLY A 61 -1.69 -1.80 3.25
C GLY A 61 -1.74 -0.57 4.15
N VAL A 62 -1.84 -0.80 5.47
CA VAL A 62 -1.72 0.27 6.45
C VAL A 62 -0.45 0.10 7.28
N GLN A 63 0.15 1.22 7.69
CA GLN A 63 1.29 1.26 8.60
C GLN A 63 0.89 2.07 9.85
N GLU A 64 1.54 1.82 10.97
CA GLU A 64 1.28 2.44 12.29
C GLU A 64 -0.13 2.17 12.87
N ALA A 65 -0.92 1.32 12.26
CA ALA A 65 -2.29 1.06 12.71
C ALA A 65 -2.31 0.26 14.01
N TYR A 66 -3.07 0.74 14.99
CA TYR A 66 -3.45 -0.04 16.17
C TYR A 66 -4.77 -0.78 15.91
N ASP A 67 -5.03 -1.84 16.67
CA ASP A 67 -6.23 -2.66 16.52
C ASP A 67 -7.53 -1.85 16.54
N PHE A 68 -7.65 -0.85 17.43
CA PHE A 68 -8.84 0.01 17.49
C PHE A 68 -9.03 0.89 16.24
N GLN A 69 -7.93 1.26 15.54
CA GLN A 69 -8.01 2.01 14.27
C GLN A 69 -8.48 1.08 13.14
N ILE A 70 -7.97 -0.16 13.12
CA ILE A 70 -8.40 -1.21 12.18
C ILE A 70 -9.90 -1.50 12.38
N SER A 71 -10.32 -1.73 13.62
CA SER A 71 -11.72 -1.97 14.00
C SER A 71 -12.63 -0.84 13.56
N TYR A 72 -12.22 0.42 13.77
CA TYR A 72 -12.96 1.60 13.31
C TYR A 72 -13.13 1.62 11.78
N ILE A 73 -12.08 1.33 11.02
CA ILE A 73 -12.17 1.29 9.55
C ILE A 73 -13.15 0.20 9.11
N LEU A 74 -13.06 -1.00 9.68
CA LEU A 74 -13.94 -2.13 9.34
C LEU A 74 -15.41 -1.87 9.69
N GLU A 75 -15.66 -1.13 10.79
CA GLU A 75 -17.01 -0.70 11.16
C GLU A 75 -17.58 0.31 10.15
N GLN A 76 -16.77 1.29 9.73
CA GLN A 76 -17.19 2.36 8.84
C GLN A 76 -17.22 1.98 7.36
N CYS A 77 -16.48 0.94 6.97
CA CYS A 77 -16.34 0.45 5.59
C CYS A 77 -16.49 -1.09 5.56
N PRO A 78 -17.74 -1.60 5.74
CA PRO A 78 -18.01 -3.03 5.93
C PRO A 78 -17.73 -3.89 4.69
N GLU A 79 -17.51 -3.28 3.52
CA GLU A 79 -17.06 -3.93 2.30
C GLU A 79 -15.63 -4.46 2.43
N TYR A 80 -14.81 -3.88 3.31
CA TYR A 80 -13.45 -4.33 3.53
C TYR A 80 -13.36 -5.43 4.59
N LYS A 81 -12.35 -6.26 4.43
CA LYS A 81 -11.81 -7.18 5.44
C LYS A 81 -10.34 -6.87 5.63
N ALA A 82 -9.77 -7.25 6.76
CA ALA A 82 -8.37 -7.05 7.06
C ALA A 82 -7.72 -8.31 7.62
N VAL A 83 -6.41 -8.47 7.35
CA VAL A 83 -5.55 -9.48 7.95
C VAL A 83 -4.22 -8.84 8.36
N GLY A 84 -3.60 -9.38 9.39
CA GLY A 84 -2.35 -8.91 9.99
C GLY A 84 -2.39 -9.11 11.49
N VAL A 85 -1.24 -8.98 12.13
CA VAL A 85 -1.11 -9.12 13.59
C VAL A 85 -0.30 -7.97 14.17
N GLY A 86 -0.46 -7.73 15.47
CA GLY A 86 0.34 -6.76 16.21
C GLY A 86 1.80 -7.18 16.30
N ARG A 87 2.70 -6.25 16.02
CA ARG A 87 4.15 -6.50 15.94
C ARG A 87 4.78 -6.92 17.27
N ASP A 88 4.13 -6.63 18.42
CA ASP A 88 4.73 -6.85 19.72
C ASP A 88 4.50 -8.25 20.29
N ASP A 89 3.40 -8.92 19.92
CA ASP A 89 3.05 -10.24 20.44
C ASP A 89 2.58 -11.24 19.38
N GLY A 90 2.45 -10.80 18.13
CA GLY A 90 1.88 -11.64 17.06
C GLY A 90 0.37 -11.84 17.17
N LEU A 91 -0.32 -11.04 17.98
CA LEU A 91 -1.77 -11.04 18.17
C LEU A 91 -2.34 -9.62 17.98
N GLU A 92 -2.56 -8.88 19.06
CA GLU A 92 -3.23 -7.58 19.01
C GLU A 92 -2.33 -6.39 19.45
N LYS A 93 -1.17 -6.67 20.12
CA LYS A 93 -0.35 -5.61 20.69
C LYS A 93 0.60 -4.96 19.70
N GLY A 94 0.68 -3.63 19.82
CA GLY A 94 1.56 -2.80 18.99
C GLY A 94 0.92 -2.41 17.69
N GLU A 95 1.76 -1.89 16.81
CA GLU A 95 1.32 -1.50 15.46
C GLU A 95 1.16 -2.73 14.55
N HIS A 96 0.18 -2.66 13.67
CA HIS A 96 -0.13 -3.66 12.65
C HIS A 96 0.27 -3.16 11.27
N MET A 97 0.86 -4.04 10.48
CA MET A 97 1.06 -3.85 9.04
C MET A 97 -0.06 -4.56 8.28
N SER A 98 -1.31 -4.26 8.64
CA SER A 98 -2.47 -4.98 8.09
C SER A 98 -2.67 -4.72 6.61
N VAL A 99 -3.18 -5.76 5.93
CA VAL A 99 -3.65 -5.70 4.54
C VAL A 99 -5.17 -5.73 4.55
N PHE A 100 -5.78 -4.68 3.99
CA PHE A 100 -7.22 -4.58 3.76
C PHE A 100 -7.53 -4.94 2.31
N TYR A 101 -8.68 -5.59 2.10
CA TYR A 101 -9.16 -5.93 0.77
C TYR A 101 -10.68 -5.79 0.67
N ASP A 102 -11.15 -5.25 -0.46
CA ASP A 102 -12.58 -5.19 -0.78
C ASP A 102 -13.12 -6.60 -0.98
N ASN A 103 -13.80 -7.14 0.02
CA ASN A 103 -14.33 -8.50 0.01
C ASN A 103 -15.44 -8.73 -1.02
N THR A 104 -16.01 -7.68 -1.60
CA THR A 104 -16.98 -7.81 -2.71
C THR A 104 -16.27 -8.19 -4.01
N ARG A 105 -15.03 -7.77 -4.18
CA ARG A 105 -14.20 -7.96 -5.37
C ARG A 105 -13.07 -8.98 -5.19
N ILE A 106 -12.45 -9.01 -4.03
CA ILE A 106 -11.24 -9.80 -3.74
C ILE A 106 -11.57 -10.99 -2.86
N GLU A 107 -11.00 -12.14 -3.18
CA GLU A 107 -10.98 -13.36 -2.37
C GLU A 107 -9.60 -13.50 -1.72
N LEU A 108 -9.55 -13.61 -0.40
CA LEU A 108 -8.33 -13.97 0.33
C LEU A 108 -8.12 -15.47 0.21
N VAL A 109 -6.97 -15.88 -0.34
CA VAL A 109 -6.60 -17.29 -0.50
C VAL A 109 -5.72 -17.76 0.65
N GLU A 110 -4.69 -16.95 0.99
CA GLU A 110 -3.72 -17.26 2.03
C GLU A 110 -3.09 -15.96 2.55
N TRP A 111 -2.61 -15.98 3.78
CA TRP A 111 -1.89 -14.85 4.35
C TRP A 111 -0.98 -15.27 5.49
N GLY A 112 -0.05 -14.40 5.86
CA GLY A 112 0.80 -14.53 7.03
C GLY A 112 1.53 -13.25 7.35
N THR A 113 2.14 -13.21 8.53
CA THR A 113 3.01 -12.12 8.97
C THR A 113 4.32 -12.71 9.48
N TYR A 114 5.43 -12.05 9.20
CA TYR A 114 6.75 -12.39 9.75
C TYR A 114 7.47 -11.12 10.20
N TRP A 115 8.42 -11.29 11.13
CA TRP A 115 9.23 -10.18 11.64
C TRP A 115 10.44 -9.95 10.75
N LEU A 116 10.79 -8.68 10.58
CA LEU A 116 12.00 -8.28 9.86
C LEU A 116 13.19 -8.36 10.81
N SER A 117 13.68 -9.57 11.01
CA SER A 117 14.76 -9.91 11.93
C SER A 117 15.47 -11.18 11.54
N GLU A 118 16.50 -11.55 12.28
CA GLU A 118 17.20 -12.83 12.16
C GLU A 118 16.35 -14.03 12.61
N THR A 119 15.26 -13.78 13.36
CA THR A 119 14.28 -14.78 13.80
C THR A 119 12.87 -14.38 13.35
N PRO A 120 12.56 -14.53 12.04
CA PRO A 120 11.36 -13.93 11.44
C PRO A 120 10.04 -14.58 11.87
N ASP A 121 10.08 -15.75 12.49
CA ASP A 121 8.87 -16.51 12.83
C ASP A 121 8.35 -16.21 14.26
N GLU A 122 9.01 -15.28 14.97
CA GLU A 122 8.62 -14.86 16.34
C GLU A 122 8.81 -13.35 16.55
N PRO A 123 8.08 -12.73 17.50
CA PRO A 123 8.23 -11.32 17.84
C PRO A 123 9.65 -10.94 18.26
N SER A 124 10.41 -10.32 17.37
CA SER A 124 11.82 -10.01 17.58
C SER A 124 12.22 -8.66 17.00
N TYR A 125 13.35 -8.13 17.48
CA TYR A 125 14.03 -6.96 16.92
C TYR A 125 15.05 -7.46 15.90
N GLY A 126 15.10 -6.84 14.73
CA GLY A 126 16.09 -7.18 13.72
C GLY A 126 17.27 -6.22 13.72
N TRP A 127 18.49 -6.74 13.70
CA TRP A 127 19.73 -5.99 13.53
C TRP A 127 19.83 -4.77 14.47
N ASP A 128 19.90 -3.55 13.88
CA ASP A 128 19.98 -2.27 14.60
C ASP A 128 18.63 -1.55 14.73
N ALA A 129 17.51 -2.27 14.57
CA ALA A 129 16.16 -1.71 14.61
C ALA A 129 15.81 -1.08 15.97
N ALA A 130 15.21 0.10 15.93
CA ALA A 130 14.65 0.76 17.12
C ALA A 130 13.31 0.17 17.57
N CYS A 131 12.59 -0.46 16.65
CA CYS A 131 11.29 -1.10 16.90
C CYS A 131 11.24 -2.48 16.25
N ARG A 132 10.36 -3.37 16.74
CA ARG A 132 10.00 -4.56 15.98
C ARG A 132 9.34 -4.13 14.68
N ARG A 133 9.71 -4.77 13.56
CA ARG A 133 9.14 -4.51 12.25
C ARG A 133 8.64 -5.81 11.64
N THR A 134 7.53 -5.73 10.93
CA THR A 134 6.87 -6.89 10.33
C THR A 134 6.55 -6.63 8.86
N ALA A 135 6.42 -7.70 8.12
CA ALA A 135 5.77 -7.71 6.80
C ALA A 135 4.58 -8.67 6.82
N THR A 136 3.42 -8.18 6.43
CA THR A 136 2.21 -8.98 6.22
C THR A 136 2.05 -9.24 4.74
N TRP A 137 1.93 -10.50 4.34
CA TRP A 137 1.71 -10.91 2.97
C TRP A 137 0.35 -11.58 2.81
N THR A 138 -0.19 -11.48 1.62
CA THR A 138 -1.45 -12.12 1.22
C THR A 138 -1.32 -12.68 -0.19
N LEU A 139 -1.92 -13.85 -0.42
CA LEU A 139 -2.26 -14.34 -1.75
C LEU A 139 -3.75 -14.03 -1.98
N LEU A 140 -4.02 -13.20 -2.94
CA LEU A 140 -5.34 -12.68 -3.28
C LEU A 140 -5.77 -13.16 -4.66
N LYS A 141 -7.10 -13.19 -4.88
CA LYS A 141 -7.68 -13.49 -6.17
C LYS A 141 -8.74 -12.44 -6.52
N ASP A 142 -8.58 -11.77 -7.65
CA ASP A 142 -9.62 -10.92 -8.20
C ASP A 142 -10.78 -11.79 -8.72
N LYS A 143 -11.95 -11.67 -8.11
CA LYS A 143 -13.14 -12.49 -8.42
C LYS A 143 -13.62 -12.27 -9.85
N LYS A 144 -13.41 -11.07 -10.41
CA LYS A 144 -13.86 -10.72 -11.75
C LYS A 144 -13.02 -11.36 -12.84
N SER A 145 -11.69 -11.28 -12.73
CA SER A 145 -10.76 -11.83 -13.73
C SER A 145 -10.33 -13.26 -13.43
N GLY A 146 -10.47 -13.72 -12.17
CA GLY A 146 -9.93 -14.98 -11.69
C GLY A 146 -8.42 -15.01 -11.48
N LYS A 147 -7.72 -13.89 -11.77
CA LYS A 147 -6.27 -13.80 -11.62
C LYS A 147 -5.88 -13.74 -10.15
N LYS A 148 -4.77 -14.39 -9.81
CA LYS A 148 -4.17 -14.37 -8.48
C LYS A 148 -2.95 -13.47 -8.49
N PHE A 149 -2.69 -12.82 -7.35
CA PHE A 149 -1.53 -11.98 -7.14
C PHE A 149 -1.16 -11.94 -5.66
N TYR A 150 0.10 -11.65 -5.36
CA TYR A 150 0.55 -11.39 -4.00
C TYR A 150 0.49 -9.90 -3.68
N PHE A 151 0.16 -9.61 -2.43
CA PHE A 151 0.26 -8.26 -1.88
C PHE A 151 0.99 -8.34 -0.54
N VAL A 152 2.06 -7.57 -0.42
CA VAL A 152 2.92 -7.50 0.78
C VAL A 152 2.89 -6.07 1.30
N ASN A 153 2.76 -5.92 2.63
CA ASN A 153 2.76 -4.61 3.29
C ASN A 153 3.75 -4.60 4.45
N THR A 154 4.52 -3.53 4.56
CA THR A 154 5.55 -3.39 5.60
C THR A 154 5.70 -1.94 6.08
N HIS A 155 6.42 -1.76 7.19
CA HIS A 155 6.91 -0.47 7.66
C HIS A 155 8.36 -0.69 8.15
N LEU A 156 9.32 -0.14 7.42
CA LEU A 156 10.73 -0.31 7.74
C LEU A 156 11.15 0.55 8.92
N ASP A 157 12.28 0.24 9.54
CA ASP A 157 12.74 0.93 10.72
C ASP A 157 13.18 2.38 10.42
N HIS A 158 12.74 3.32 11.25
CA HIS A 158 13.01 4.75 11.08
C HIS A 158 14.44 5.16 11.49
N LYS A 159 15.20 4.31 12.22
CA LYS A 159 16.57 4.57 12.67
C LYS A 159 17.59 3.61 12.10
N GLY A 160 17.33 2.31 12.19
CA GLY A 160 18.27 1.25 11.86
C GLY A 160 18.51 1.16 10.35
N LYS A 161 19.68 1.62 9.88
CA LYS A 161 20.05 1.50 8.45
C LYS A 161 20.23 0.04 8.04
N LEU A 162 20.89 -0.74 8.89
CA LEU A 162 21.09 -2.16 8.65
C LEU A 162 19.75 -2.93 8.66
N ALA A 163 18.85 -2.57 9.59
CA ALA A 163 17.51 -3.14 9.67
C ALA A 163 16.69 -2.85 8.42
N ARG A 164 16.76 -1.65 7.83
CA ARG A 164 16.09 -1.34 6.56
C ARG A 164 16.64 -2.19 5.40
N LYS A 165 17.95 -2.20 5.23
CA LYS A 165 18.61 -2.95 4.16
C LYS A 165 18.32 -4.45 4.26
N ASN A 166 18.57 -5.04 5.42
CA ASN A 166 18.38 -6.48 5.62
C ASN A 166 16.90 -6.86 5.67
N GLY A 167 16.04 -5.98 6.18
CA GLY A 167 14.58 -6.16 6.16
C GLY A 167 14.04 -6.27 4.73
N LEU A 168 14.48 -5.37 3.82
CA LEU A 168 14.12 -5.47 2.39
C LEU A 168 14.71 -6.70 1.72
N ALA A 169 15.97 -7.06 2.05
CA ALA A 169 16.57 -8.29 1.53
C ALA A 169 15.81 -9.55 2.02
N LEU A 170 15.35 -9.57 3.26
CA LEU A 170 14.51 -10.64 3.79
C LEU A 170 13.16 -10.71 3.04
N ILE A 171 12.49 -9.57 2.84
CA ILE A 171 11.26 -9.49 2.05
C ILE A 171 11.50 -10.02 0.63
N TYR A 172 12.55 -9.58 -0.04
CA TYR A 172 12.95 -10.05 -1.37
C TYR A 172 13.09 -11.58 -1.42
N ASN A 173 13.81 -12.18 -0.46
CA ASN A 173 14.01 -13.62 -0.42
C ASN A 173 12.69 -14.38 -0.15
N ARG A 174 11.89 -13.91 0.80
CA ARG A 174 10.57 -14.49 1.09
C ARG A 174 9.62 -14.40 -0.11
N ILE A 175 9.63 -13.29 -0.85
CA ILE A 175 8.87 -13.15 -2.10
C ILE A 175 9.27 -14.24 -3.11
N LYS A 176 10.56 -14.45 -3.33
CA LYS A 176 11.05 -15.48 -4.26
C LYS A 176 10.66 -16.89 -3.84
N GLU A 177 10.71 -17.18 -2.54
CA GLU A 177 10.32 -18.47 -1.99
C GLU A 177 8.81 -18.73 -2.11
N MET A 178 7.98 -17.72 -1.79
CA MET A 178 6.52 -17.83 -1.82
C MET A 178 5.96 -17.87 -3.24
N ASN A 179 6.62 -17.20 -4.18
CA ASN A 179 6.10 -17.01 -5.54
C ASN A 179 6.93 -17.73 -6.63
N PRO A 180 7.15 -19.05 -6.53
CA PRO A 180 7.93 -19.78 -7.53
C PRO A 180 7.27 -19.84 -8.91
N LYS A 181 6.00 -19.47 -9.01
CA LYS A 181 5.23 -19.44 -10.26
C LYS A 181 5.24 -18.09 -10.98
N GLY A 182 5.87 -17.06 -10.40
CA GLY A 182 5.90 -15.73 -11.00
C GLY A 182 4.50 -15.10 -11.12
N LEU A 183 3.65 -15.22 -10.10
CA LEU A 183 2.38 -14.50 -10.07
C LEU A 183 2.64 -13.00 -9.90
N PRO A 184 1.79 -12.13 -10.41
CA PRO A 184 1.88 -10.70 -10.15
C PRO A 184 2.00 -10.40 -8.66
N MET A 185 2.84 -9.41 -8.32
CA MET A 185 3.08 -9.01 -6.94
C MET A 185 3.04 -7.51 -6.76
N VAL A 186 2.59 -7.11 -5.57
CA VAL A 186 2.65 -5.72 -5.09
C VAL A 186 3.34 -5.72 -3.73
N LEU A 187 4.28 -4.81 -3.53
CA LEU A 187 4.89 -4.50 -2.23
C LEU A 187 4.61 -3.04 -1.90
N THR A 188 3.98 -2.81 -0.76
CA THR A 188 3.65 -1.48 -0.25
C THR A 188 4.29 -1.23 1.11
N GLY A 189 4.47 0.03 1.45
CA GLY A 189 4.85 0.39 2.80
C GLY A 189 5.46 1.79 2.93
N ASP A 190 5.62 2.19 4.18
CA ASP A 190 6.52 3.26 4.58
C ASP A 190 7.92 2.66 4.76
N PHE A 191 8.84 3.02 3.88
CA PHE A 191 10.19 2.45 3.91
C PHE A 191 11.18 3.31 4.70
N ASN A 192 10.78 4.50 5.14
CA ASN A 192 11.64 5.42 5.88
C ASN A 192 12.98 5.72 5.19
N VAL A 193 13.00 5.69 3.86
CA VAL A 193 14.16 6.02 3.01
C VAL A 193 13.72 6.85 1.81
N LEU A 194 14.64 7.65 1.29
CA LEU A 194 14.47 8.36 0.02
C LEU A 194 14.75 7.43 -1.18
N PRO A 195 14.29 7.80 -2.39
CA PRO A 195 14.39 6.94 -3.57
C PRO A 195 15.82 6.57 -4.02
N ASP A 196 16.82 7.30 -3.59
CA ASP A 196 18.24 7.08 -3.88
C ASP A 196 18.98 6.28 -2.80
N ASP A 197 18.27 5.82 -1.76
CA ASP A 197 18.86 5.01 -0.69
C ASP A 197 19.30 3.63 -1.21
N GLU A 198 20.52 3.21 -0.83
CA GLU A 198 21.08 1.91 -1.22
C GLU A 198 20.24 0.70 -0.77
N ALA A 199 19.43 0.85 0.29
CA ALA A 199 18.54 -0.21 0.77
C ALA A 199 17.52 -0.66 -0.30
N LEU A 200 17.20 0.21 -1.27
CA LEU A 200 16.25 -0.09 -2.35
C LEU A 200 16.88 -0.85 -3.53
N THR A 201 18.21 -1.04 -3.54
CA THR A 201 18.92 -1.59 -4.72
C THR A 201 18.41 -2.97 -5.13
N ASP A 202 18.29 -3.90 -4.18
CA ASP A 202 17.89 -5.28 -4.50
C ASP A 202 16.43 -5.37 -4.92
N ILE A 203 15.54 -4.69 -4.20
CA ILE A 203 14.10 -4.71 -4.52
C ILE A 203 13.81 -4.05 -5.87
N SER A 204 14.57 -3.02 -6.23
CA SER A 204 14.44 -2.33 -7.53
C SER A 204 14.94 -3.16 -8.72
N GLN A 205 15.73 -4.22 -8.49
CA GLN A 205 16.08 -5.20 -9.52
C GLN A 205 14.97 -6.22 -9.76
N LEU A 206 14.12 -6.47 -8.76
CA LEU A 206 13.06 -7.46 -8.83
C LEU A 206 11.70 -6.86 -9.25
N MET A 207 11.43 -5.64 -8.79
CA MET A 207 10.13 -4.99 -8.93
C MET A 207 10.27 -3.55 -9.45
N LEU A 208 9.28 -3.10 -10.17
CA LEU A 208 9.18 -1.72 -10.67
C LEU A 208 8.52 -0.82 -9.62
N SER A 209 9.07 0.36 -9.39
CA SER A 209 8.42 1.38 -8.58
C SER A 209 7.28 2.03 -9.37
N ALA A 210 6.06 2.02 -8.84
CA ALA A 210 4.91 2.66 -9.49
C ALA A 210 5.15 4.16 -9.73
N ARG A 211 5.80 4.85 -8.79
CA ARG A 211 6.16 6.26 -8.90
C ARG A 211 6.98 6.61 -10.15
N PHE A 212 7.88 5.70 -10.56
CA PHE A 212 8.82 5.94 -11.67
C PHE A 212 8.45 5.24 -12.98
N ASN A 213 7.46 4.33 -12.94
CA ASN A 213 7.10 3.50 -14.08
C ASN A 213 5.61 3.58 -14.47
N ALA A 214 4.81 4.39 -13.79
CA ALA A 214 3.43 4.64 -14.20
C ALA A 214 3.40 5.49 -15.49
N GLU A 215 2.38 5.27 -16.33
CA GLU A 215 2.14 6.09 -17.52
C GLU A 215 1.86 7.55 -17.16
N ASP A 216 1.24 7.78 -15.98
CA ASP A 216 0.95 9.10 -15.43
C ASP A 216 1.20 9.09 -13.91
N ALA A 217 2.15 9.87 -13.43
CA ALA A 217 2.61 9.83 -12.05
C ALA A 217 2.73 11.22 -11.41
N ASP A 218 2.21 11.33 -10.17
CA ASP A 218 2.46 12.48 -9.32
C ASP A 218 3.94 12.49 -8.87
N THR A 219 4.55 13.68 -8.85
CA THR A 219 5.95 13.88 -8.47
C THR A 219 6.14 14.34 -7.02
N ILE A 220 5.05 14.69 -6.32
CA ILE A 220 5.05 15.16 -4.94
C ILE A 220 5.39 14.04 -3.95
N GLY A 221 5.91 14.40 -2.76
CA GLY A 221 6.20 13.43 -1.71
C GLY A 221 4.98 13.05 -0.89
N SER A 222 5.13 12.04 -0.06
CA SER A 222 4.05 11.50 0.75
C SER A 222 4.08 11.93 2.22
N PHE A 223 5.26 12.13 2.83
CA PHE A 223 5.37 12.55 4.23
C PHE A 223 5.16 14.05 4.37
N ASN A 224 4.04 14.47 4.99
CA ASN A 224 3.67 15.87 5.21
C ASN A 224 3.88 16.36 6.65
N GLY A 225 4.13 15.44 7.62
CA GLY A 225 4.39 15.77 9.02
C GLY A 225 3.29 16.63 9.68
N PHE A 226 2.04 16.61 9.19
CA PHE A 226 0.96 17.54 9.54
C PHE A 226 1.32 19.01 9.25
N ALA A 227 2.12 19.26 8.21
CA ALA A 227 2.71 20.57 7.89
C ALA A 227 3.47 21.19 9.08
N ARG A 228 4.01 20.35 9.98
CA ARG A 228 4.85 20.83 11.07
C ARG A 228 6.11 21.46 10.49
N ASN A 229 6.24 22.76 10.71
CA ASN A 229 7.35 23.71 10.83
C ASN A 229 8.78 23.33 10.36
N GLU A 230 9.00 22.22 9.71
CA GLU A 230 10.22 22.02 8.91
C GLU A 230 10.17 22.88 7.63
N PHE A 231 8.96 23.29 7.25
CA PHE A 231 8.71 24.40 6.33
C PHE A 231 8.87 25.69 7.13
N SER A 232 10.08 26.22 7.17
CA SER A 232 10.42 27.47 7.87
C SER A 232 9.57 28.65 7.35
N ASP A 233 9.56 29.78 8.07
CA ASP A 233 8.91 31.01 7.63
C ASP A 233 9.28 31.44 6.19
N ALA A 234 10.39 30.92 5.64
CA ALA A 234 10.78 31.09 4.24
C ALA A 234 9.80 30.41 3.27
N ASP A 235 9.11 29.34 3.68
CA ASP A 235 8.19 28.59 2.83
C ASP A 235 6.78 29.20 2.80
N ALA A 236 6.48 30.15 3.69
CA ALA A 236 5.19 30.86 3.70
C ALA A 236 4.93 31.69 2.42
N SER A 237 5.97 31.94 1.63
CA SER A 237 5.90 32.64 0.33
C SER A 237 5.84 31.68 -0.88
N MET A 238 6.07 30.38 -0.69
CA MET A 238 6.04 29.39 -1.77
C MET A 238 4.61 29.04 -2.15
N ASP A 239 4.38 28.80 -3.45
CA ASP A 239 3.12 28.22 -3.90
C ASP A 239 2.94 26.83 -3.30
N LYS A 240 1.69 26.49 -2.93
CA LYS A 240 1.33 25.20 -2.34
C LYS A 240 1.86 24.01 -3.15
N GLU A 241 1.83 24.11 -4.49
CA GLU A 241 2.33 23.05 -5.37
C GLU A 241 3.85 22.86 -5.26
N GLU A 242 4.60 23.94 -5.10
CA GLU A 242 6.05 23.88 -4.90
C GLU A 242 6.41 23.29 -3.54
N VAL A 243 5.68 23.65 -2.47
CA VAL A 243 5.84 23.04 -1.14
C VAL A 243 5.64 21.53 -1.21
N LEU A 244 4.60 21.04 -1.90
CA LEU A 244 4.34 19.62 -2.04
C LEU A 244 5.48 18.85 -2.74
N LYS A 245 6.25 19.50 -3.61
CA LYS A 245 7.42 18.89 -4.28
C LYS A 245 8.63 18.72 -3.35
N THR A 246 8.67 19.44 -2.22
CA THR A 246 9.75 19.31 -1.22
C THR A 246 9.52 18.18 -0.23
N LEU A 247 8.31 17.62 -0.17
CA LEU A 247 7.96 16.54 0.74
C LEU A 247 8.74 15.26 0.47
N TRP A 248 9.03 14.49 1.51
CA TRP A 248 9.78 13.25 1.40
C TRP A 248 8.91 12.12 0.84
N PRO A 249 9.30 11.50 -0.28
CA PRO A 249 8.59 10.37 -0.88
C PRO A 249 9.06 9.05 -0.25
N ILE A 250 8.71 8.80 1.00
CA ILE A 250 9.16 7.63 1.78
C ILE A 250 8.16 6.47 1.79
N ASP A 251 6.96 6.68 1.23
CA ASP A 251 5.98 5.63 1.01
C ASP A 251 6.09 5.08 -0.41
N TYR A 252 5.99 3.76 -0.55
CA TYR A 252 6.25 3.07 -1.81
C TYR A 252 5.14 2.11 -2.20
N ILE A 253 4.96 1.98 -3.52
CA ILE A 253 4.26 0.89 -4.19
C ILE A 253 5.23 0.34 -5.24
N TYR A 254 5.72 -0.88 -5.01
CA TYR A 254 6.47 -1.66 -5.99
C TYR A 254 5.56 -2.75 -6.56
N TYR A 255 5.77 -3.10 -7.84
CA TYR A 255 5.01 -4.15 -8.50
C TYR A 255 5.88 -4.96 -9.45
N SER A 256 5.52 -6.23 -9.68
CA SER A 256 6.10 -7.09 -10.72
C SER A 256 5.04 -7.95 -11.40
N ASP A 257 5.32 -8.37 -12.63
CA ASP A 257 4.49 -9.27 -13.43
C ASP A 257 3.04 -8.79 -13.69
N PHE A 258 2.80 -7.48 -13.55
CA PHE A 258 1.66 -6.78 -14.13
C PHE A 258 2.04 -6.25 -15.51
N ASP A 259 1.06 -6.19 -16.42
CA ASP A 259 1.30 -5.72 -17.80
C ASP A 259 1.76 -4.25 -17.79
N LYS A 260 1.16 -3.41 -16.93
CA LYS A 260 1.53 -1.99 -16.77
C LYS A 260 0.94 -1.34 -15.52
N CYS A 261 1.48 -0.17 -15.17
CA CYS A 261 0.94 0.76 -14.18
C CYS A 261 0.37 1.97 -14.91
N LEU A 262 -0.94 2.21 -14.82
CA LEU A 262 -1.62 3.31 -15.50
C LEU A 262 -1.35 4.65 -14.81
N CYS A 263 -1.43 4.66 -13.48
CA CYS A 263 -1.17 5.86 -12.73
C CYS A 263 -0.54 5.57 -11.37
N PHE A 264 0.18 6.59 -10.85
CA PHE A 264 0.59 6.70 -9.46
C PHE A 264 0.10 8.03 -8.92
N ARG A 265 -0.58 8.04 -7.78
CA ARG A 265 -1.17 9.24 -7.18
C ARG A 265 -0.82 9.38 -5.71
N VAL A 266 -0.64 10.62 -5.29
CA VAL A 266 -0.51 11.03 -3.90
C VAL A 266 -1.78 11.77 -3.49
N VAL A 267 -2.48 11.27 -2.48
CA VAL A 267 -3.82 11.75 -2.09
C VAL A 267 -3.69 12.97 -1.18
N THR A 268 -3.55 14.14 -1.77
CA THR A 268 -3.45 15.44 -1.06
C THR A 268 -4.79 16.11 -0.80
N LYS A 269 -5.88 15.53 -1.32
CA LYS A 269 -7.25 16.02 -1.10
C LYS A 269 -7.62 15.91 0.37
N THR A 270 -8.30 16.93 0.88
CA THR A 270 -8.89 16.93 2.23
C THR A 270 -10.23 16.20 2.23
N TYR A 271 -10.55 15.56 3.34
CA TYR A 271 -11.79 14.80 3.52
C TYR A 271 -12.43 15.15 4.85
N ASP A 272 -13.77 15.24 4.88
CA ASP A 272 -14.57 15.51 6.05
C ASP A 272 -14.11 16.76 6.82
N ASP A 273 -13.78 17.81 6.06
CA ASP A 273 -13.25 19.09 6.56
C ASP A 273 -12.01 18.97 7.47
N LYS A 274 -11.29 17.83 7.38
CA LYS A 274 -10.02 17.65 8.09
C LYS A 274 -8.87 18.10 7.21
N PRO A 275 -7.95 18.94 7.72
CA PRO A 275 -6.81 19.42 6.95
C PRO A 275 -5.85 18.29 6.56
N PHE A 276 -5.74 17.27 7.43
CA PHE A 276 -4.91 16.10 7.22
C PHE A 276 -5.66 14.83 7.65
N ILE A 277 -5.53 13.76 6.85
CA ILE A 277 -5.98 12.42 7.23
C ILE A 277 -4.90 11.64 8.01
N SER A 278 -3.63 11.98 7.79
CA SER A 278 -2.45 11.46 8.47
C SER A 278 -1.30 12.45 8.28
N ASP A 279 -0.18 12.26 8.98
CA ASP A 279 1.10 12.93 8.70
C ASP A 279 1.78 12.39 7.42
N HIS A 280 1.18 11.37 6.79
CA HIS A 280 1.47 10.92 5.44
C HIS A 280 0.24 11.11 4.54
N TYR A 281 0.47 11.47 3.30
CA TYR A 281 -0.54 11.35 2.25
C TYR A 281 -0.58 9.91 1.75
N PRO A 282 -1.75 9.25 1.73
CA PRO A 282 -1.87 7.94 1.10
C PRO A 282 -1.43 8.00 -0.37
N ILE A 283 -0.84 6.92 -0.84
CA ILE A 283 -0.46 6.76 -2.23
C ILE A 283 -1.21 5.58 -2.85
N TYR A 284 -1.62 5.70 -4.11
CA TYR A 284 -2.22 4.57 -4.82
C TYR A 284 -1.70 4.44 -6.26
N ALA A 285 -1.86 3.25 -6.81
CA ALA A 285 -1.55 2.94 -8.20
C ALA A 285 -2.66 2.09 -8.83
N ASP A 286 -2.91 2.30 -10.12
CA ASP A 286 -3.78 1.46 -10.94
C ASP A 286 -2.92 0.55 -11.81
N LEU A 287 -3.01 -0.76 -11.56
CA LEU A 287 -2.24 -1.79 -12.22
C LEU A 287 -3.13 -2.62 -13.16
N ILE A 288 -2.59 -3.02 -14.30
CA ILE A 288 -3.24 -3.89 -15.28
C ILE A 288 -2.57 -5.27 -15.22
N PHE A 289 -3.42 -6.32 -15.13
CA PHE A 289 -2.98 -7.71 -15.19
C PHE A 289 -2.69 -8.17 -16.61
#